data_4ddfb31fb0d20175ff13aa2f1af34dd1
#
_entry.id   4ddfb31fb0d20175ff13aa2f1af34dd1
#
_cell.length_a   1.000
_cell.length_b   1.000
_cell.length_c   1.000
_cell.angle_alpha   90.00
_cell.angle_beta   90.00
_cell.angle_gamma   90.00
#
_symmetry.space_group_name_H-M   'P 1'
#
loop_
_entity.id
_entity.type
_entity.pdbx_description
1 polymer ?
#
loop_
_entity_poly.entity_id
_entity_poly.type
_entity_poly.pdbx_seq_one_letter_code
_entity_poly.pdbx_strand_id
1 'polypeptide(L)'
;EYYEQIKQMAAKDPRIILTGFVQGRMLQELYSNAYIYVLPSDLEGMPMSLLEAMRYGNCCLTSDIAECTEVVEDKAASFAHGSADALYETLQDLIQHPQKVQEYNDQASDFITGKYSWDSVVDQTLALYTGEKGCA
;
A
#
# COMPACT_ATOMS: atom_id res chain seq x y z
N GLU A 1 -24.46 -4.99 5.15
CA GLU A 1 -24.36 -5.68 6.45
C GLU A 1 -22.98 -5.47 7.08
N TYR A 2 -21.88 -5.89 6.45
CA TYR A 2 -20.50 -5.71 6.96
C TYR A 2 -20.10 -4.24 7.18
N TYR A 3 -20.42 -3.35 6.24
CA TYR A 3 -20.14 -1.91 6.38
C TYR A 3 -20.84 -1.27 7.58
N GLU A 4 -22.06 -1.71 7.92
CA GLU A 4 -22.75 -1.20 9.11
C GLU A 4 -22.09 -1.68 10.42
N GLN A 5 -21.51 -2.87 10.43
CA GLN A 5 -20.70 -3.35 11.56
C GLN A 5 -19.45 -2.48 11.74
N ILE A 6 -18.71 -2.16 10.65
CA ILE A 6 -17.56 -1.27 10.69
C ILE A 6 -17.94 0.12 11.24
N LYS A 7 -19.07 0.70 10.79
CA LYS A 7 -19.55 1.98 11.31
C LYS A 7 -19.82 1.93 12.83
N GLN A 8 -20.46 0.86 13.29
CA GLN A 8 -20.74 0.68 14.71
C GLN A 8 -19.47 0.51 15.53
N MET A 9 -18.45 -0.15 14.98
CA MET A 9 -17.15 -0.27 15.64
C MET A 9 -16.42 1.09 15.67
N ALA A 10 -16.36 1.80 14.54
CA ALA A 10 -15.74 3.10 14.44
C ALA A 10 -16.39 4.16 15.35
N ALA A 11 -17.72 4.10 15.53
CA ALA A 11 -18.44 5.02 16.40
C ALA A 11 -18.04 4.93 17.90
N LYS A 12 -17.34 3.87 18.29
CA LYS A 12 -16.86 3.70 19.68
C LYS A 12 -15.59 4.50 19.98
N ASP A 13 -14.86 4.93 18.96
CA ASP A 13 -13.63 5.69 19.12
C ASP A 13 -13.67 6.92 18.18
N PRO A 14 -13.75 8.16 18.70
CA PRO A 14 -13.83 9.37 17.89
C PRO A 14 -12.57 9.66 17.06
N ARG A 15 -11.48 8.93 17.27
CA ARG A 15 -10.27 9.02 16.46
C ARG A 15 -10.39 8.30 15.12
N ILE A 16 -11.36 7.37 15.00
CA ILE A 16 -11.60 6.62 13.77
C ILE A 16 -12.50 7.45 12.86
N ILE A 17 -11.97 7.86 11.73
CA ILE A 17 -12.67 8.67 10.74
C ILE A 17 -12.97 7.82 9.51
N LEU A 18 -14.24 7.62 9.22
CA LEU A 18 -14.69 6.98 8.00
C LEU A 18 -14.94 8.06 6.94
N THR A 19 -13.99 8.22 6.03
CA THR A 19 -14.03 9.26 4.99
C THR A 19 -15.04 8.98 3.88
N GLY A 20 -15.49 7.73 3.75
CA GLY A 20 -16.21 7.30 2.56
C GLY A 20 -15.33 7.33 1.32
N PHE A 21 -15.93 7.51 0.15
CA PHE A 21 -15.18 7.64 -1.10
C PHE A 21 -14.53 9.01 -1.20
N VAL A 22 -13.21 9.04 -1.35
CA VAL A 22 -12.41 10.26 -1.51
C VAL A 22 -11.60 10.20 -2.80
N GLN A 23 -11.41 11.35 -3.44
CA GLN A 23 -10.61 11.51 -4.66
C GLN A 23 -10.01 12.91 -4.76
N GLY A 24 -9.17 13.12 -5.77
CA GLY A 24 -8.56 14.41 -6.05
C GLY A 24 -7.70 14.90 -4.89
N ARG A 25 -7.76 16.20 -4.60
CA ARG A 25 -6.90 16.84 -3.61
C ARG A 25 -7.00 16.21 -2.22
N MET A 26 -8.20 15.83 -1.79
CA MET A 26 -8.40 15.22 -0.46
C MET A 26 -7.64 13.89 -0.34
N LEU A 27 -7.69 13.05 -1.38
CA LEU A 27 -6.93 11.80 -1.41
C LEU A 27 -5.42 12.04 -1.40
N GLN A 28 -4.95 13.03 -2.16
CA GLN A 28 -3.54 13.42 -2.18
C GLN A 28 -3.05 13.88 -0.81
N GLU A 29 -3.85 14.71 -0.12
CA GLU A 29 -3.52 15.17 1.26
C GLU A 29 -3.46 14.00 2.25
N LEU A 30 -4.37 13.02 2.13
CA LEU A 30 -4.33 11.82 2.97
C LEU A 30 -3.05 11.01 2.74
N TYR A 31 -2.66 10.75 1.49
CA TYR A 31 -1.41 10.06 1.20
C TYR A 31 -0.19 10.87 1.67
N SER A 32 -0.15 12.17 1.39
CA SER A 32 1.01 13.01 1.73
C SER A 32 1.25 13.15 3.24
N ASN A 33 0.24 12.93 4.05
CA ASN A 33 0.31 13.11 5.51
C ASN A 33 0.10 11.82 6.30
N ALA A 34 -0.01 10.67 5.64
CA ALA A 34 -0.13 9.40 6.32
C ALA A 34 1.19 9.04 7.03
N TYR A 35 1.12 8.68 8.30
CA TYR A 35 2.27 8.17 9.04
C TYR A 35 2.61 6.73 8.64
N ILE A 36 1.59 5.90 8.49
CA ILE A 36 1.65 4.54 7.97
C ILE A 36 0.43 4.33 7.08
N TYR A 37 0.63 3.83 5.88
CA TYR A 37 -0.44 3.36 5.01
C TYR A 37 -0.66 1.86 5.25
N VAL A 38 -1.91 1.43 5.49
CA VAL A 38 -2.23 0.02 5.78
C VAL A 38 -3.17 -0.53 4.73
N LEU A 39 -2.81 -1.67 4.14
CA LEU A 39 -3.63 -2.42 3.17
C LEU A 39 -3.85 -3.86 3.69
N PRO A 40 -4.95 -4.13 4.44
CA PRO A 40 -5.23 -5.45 5.01
C PRO A 40 -6.10 -6.31 4.08
N SER A 41 -5.68 -6.48 2.84
CA SER A 41 -6.45 -7.23 1.83
C SER A 41 -6.23 -8.73 1.93
N ASP A 42 -7.28 -9.50 1.66
CA ASP A 42 -7.20 -10.96 1.52
C ASP A 42 -7.00 -11.38 0.06
N LEU A 43 -7.32 -10.51 -0.89
CA LEU A 43 -7.19 -10.75 -2.32
C LEU A 43 -7.05 -9.41 -3.05
N GLU A 44 -6.10 -9.33 -3.97
CA GLU A 44 -5.91 -8.19 -4.87
C GLU A 44 -5.67 -8.68 -6.31
N GLY A 45 -5.90 -7.80 -7.27
CA GLY A 45 -5.35 -7.97 -8.61
C GLY A 45 -4.00 -7.27 -8.68
N MET A 46 -4.01 -5.97 -9.03
CA MET A 46 -2.88 -5.07 -8.86
C MET A 46 -3.24 -4.05 -7.78
N PRO A 47 -2.56 -4.02 -6.64
CA PRO A 47 -2.94 -3.12 -5.53
C PRO A 47 -2.54 -1.66 -5.82
N MET A 48 -3.32 -0.99 -6.71
CA MET A 48 -3.02 0.36 -7.19
C MET A 48 -2.87 1.38 -6.05
N SER A 49 -3.70 1.26 -5.01
CA SER A 49 -3.63 2.15 -3.85
C SER A 49 -2.33 1.99 -3.06
N LEU A 50 -1.73 0.80 -3.07
CA LEU A 50 -0.42 0.54 -2.49
C LEU A 50 0.70 1.18 -3.31
N LEU A 51 0.63 1.06 -4.65
CA LEU A 51 1.56 1.75 -5.57
C LEU A 51 1.51 3.26 -5.35
N GLU A 52 0.31 3.82 -5.24
CA GLU A 52 0.11 5.25 -4.97
C GLU A 52 0.70 5.64 -3.61
N ALA A 53 0.40 4.89 -2.54
CA ALA A 53 0.93 5.16 -1.21
C ALA A 53 2.46 5.17 -1.19
N MET A 54 3.10 4.17 -1.80
CA MET A 54 4.57 4.11 -1.92
C MET A 54 5.13 5.28 -2.72
N ARG A 55 4.45 5.69 -3.81
CA ARG A 55 4.88 6.85 -4.60
C ARG A 55 4.86 8.15 -3.80
N TYR A 56 3.97 8.29 -2.84
CA TYR A 56 3.94 9.42 -1.90
C TYR A 56 5.02 9.32 -0.79
N GLY A 57 5.84 8.27 -0.80
CA GLY A 57 6.89 8.05 0.19
C GLY A 57 6.37 7.55 1.53
N ASN A 58 5.26 6.82 1.54
CA ASN A 58 4.70 6.30 2.79
C ASN A 58 5.37 4.99 3.21
N CYS A 59 5.60 4.84 4.51
CA CYS A 59 5.73 3.53 5.12
C CYS A 59 4.44 2.75 4.90
N CYS A 60 4.51 1.66 4.16
CA CYS A 60 3.37 0.80 3.89
C CYS A 60 3.43 -0.45 4.76
N LEU A 61 2.25 -0.90 5.22
CA LEU A 61 2.04 -2.16 5.90
C LEU A 61 0.95 -2.94 5.17
N THR A 62 1.27 -4.12 4.66
CA THR A 62 0.35 -4.92 3.86
C THR A 62 0.16 -6.32 4.44
N SER A 63 -0.95 -6.97 4.11
CA SER A 63 -1.05 -8.41 4.26
C SER A 63 -0.02 -9.13 3.38
N ASP A 64 0.42 -10.32 3.80
CA ASP A 64 1.45 -11.13 3.14
C ASP A 64 0.93 -11.96 1.95
N ILE A 65 -0.13 -11.49 1.29
CA ILE A 65 -0.61 -12.11 0.04
C ILE A 65 0.39 -11.85 -1.09
N ALA A 66 0.44 -12.76 -2.05
CA ALA A 66 1.42 -12.72 -3.14
C ALA A 66 1.37 -11.40 -3.93
N GLU A 67 0.16 -10.91 -4.24
CA GLU A 67 -0.06 -9.69 -5.01
C GLU A 67 0.51 -8.44 -4.31
N CYS A 68 0.51 -8.40 -2.99
CA CYS A 68 1.10 -7.32 -2.22
C CYS A 68 2.62 -7.49 -2.08
N THR A 69 3.07 -8.69 -1.70
CA THR A 69 4.50 -8.95 -1.47
C THR A 69 5.34 -8.86 -2.75
N GLU A 70 4.80 -9.24 -3.90
CA GLU A 70 5.45 -9.03 -5.20
C GLU A 70 5.61 -7.55 -5.56
N VAL A 71 4.68 -6.70 -5.13
CA VAL A 71 4.77 -5.26 -5.35
C VAL A 71 5.83 -4.64 -4.48
N VAL A 72 5.80 -4.91 -3.18
CA VAL A 72 6.62 -4.18 -2.20
C VAL A 72 8.00 -4.80 -1.97
N GLU A 73 8.16 -6.09 -2.24
CA GLU A 73 9.37 -6.86 -1.90
C GLU A 73 9.76 -6.68 -0.42
N ASP A 74 10.97 -6.16 -0.16
CA ASP A 74 11.47 -5.81 1.18
C ASP A 74 11.30 -4.31 1.54
N LYS A 75 10.56 -3.54 0.72
CA LYS A 75 10.41 -2.08 0.85
C LYS A 75 9.15 -1.64 1.61
N ALA A 76 8.45 -2.58 2.21
CA ALA A 76 7.33 -2.32 3.11
C ALA A 76 7.26 -3.40 4.19
N ALA A 77 6.56 -3.11 5.28
CA ALA A 77 6.26 -4.10 6.30
C ALA A 77 5.10 -5.00 5.85
N SER A 78 5.09 -6.25 6.29
CA SER A 78 3.99 -7.18 6.05
C SER A 78 3.57 -7.90 7.32
N PHE A 79 2.32 -8.35 7.34
CA PHE A 79 1.75 -9.16 8.42
C PHE A 79 0.97 -10.35 7.84
N ALA A 80 0.80 -11.41 8.61
CA ALA A 80 0.04 -12.59 8.20
C ALA A 80 -1.41 -12.23 7.88
N HIS A 81 -1.85 -12.43 6.62
CA HIS A 81 -3.21 -12.09 6.18
C HIS A 81 -4.27 -12.82 7.04
N GLY A 82 -5.42 -12.18 7.20
CA GLY A 82 -6.51 -12.70 8.03
C GLY A 82 -6.23 -12.66 9.55
N SER A 83 -5.08 -12.16 10.00
CA SER A 83 -4.71 -12.09 11.42
C SER A 83 -4.72 -10.65 11.94
N ALA A 84 -5.76 -10.30 12.70
CA ALA A 84 -5.82 -9.00 13.39
C ALA A 84 -4.70 -8.85 14.45
N ASP A 85 -4.32 -9.94 15.11
CA ASP A 85 -3.25 -9.94 16.11
C ASP A 85 -1.89 -9.64 15.44
N ALA A 86 -1.59 -10.29 14.30
CA ALA A 86 -0.35 -10.01 13.55
C ALA A 86 -0.31 -8.56 13.04
N LEU A 87 -1.43 -8.03 12.56
CA LEU A 87 -1.54 -6.62 12.17
C LEU A 87 -1.27 -5.70 13.36
N TYR A 88 -1.87 -5.98 14.50
CA TYR A 88 -1.68 -5.20 15.72
C TYR A 88 -0.22 -5.20 16.19
N GLU A 89 0.42 -6.38 16.25
CA GLU A 89 1.82 -6.53 16.67
C GLU A 89 2.76 -5.78 15.73
N THR A 90 2.56 -5.88 14.41
CA THR A 90 3.39 -5.18 13.42
C THR A 90 3.19 -3.67 13.48
N LEU A 91 1.95 -3.19 13.63
CA LEU A 91 1.68 -1.76 13.84
C LEU A 91 2.33 -1.24 15.12
N GLN A 92 2.24 -2.00 16.22
CA GLN A 92 2.89 -1.64 17.47
C GLN A 92 4.42 -1.53 17.33
N ASP A 93 5.04 -2.50 16.63
CA ASP A 93 6.48 -2.46 16.38
C ASP A 93 6.89 -1.22 15.58
N LEU A 94 6.16 -0.89 14.51
CA LEU A 94 6.42 0.29 13.70
C LEU A 94 6.26 1.59 14.51
N ILE A 95 5.21 1.70 15.34
CA ILE A 95 4.98 2.87 16.18
C ILE A 95 6.06 3.04 17.25
N GLN A 96 6.55 1.94 17.83
CA GLN A 96 7.61 1.95 18.84
C GLN A 96 9.01 2.20 18.25
N HIS A 97 9.17 1.99 16.94
CA HIS A 97 10.44 2.15 16.23
C HIS A 97 10.30 3.13 15.05
N PRO A 98 10.16 4.45 15.30
CA PRO A 98 9.99 5.46 14.26
C PRO A 98 11.10 5.46 13.19
N GLN A 99 12.29 5.00 13.53
CA GLN A 99 13.41 4.84 12.59
C GLN A 99 13.09 3.83 11.49
N LYS A 100 12.36 2.74 11.80
CA LYS A 100 11.91 1.77 10.78
C LYS A 100 10.92 2.41 9.80
N VAL A 101 10.00 3.23 10.34
CA VAL A 101 9.04 3.97 9.51
C VAL A 101 9.79 4.91 8.56
N GLN A 102 10.79 5.62 9.07
CA GLN A 102 11.61 6.51 8.24
C GLN A 102 12.40 5.75 7.17
N GLU A 103 12.99 4.60 7.50
CA GLU A 103 13.71 3.75 6.55
C GLU A 103 12.80 3.30 5.38
N TYR A 104 11.55 2.93 5.66
CA TYR A 104 10.57 2.60 4.61
C TYR A 104 10.18 3.83 3.80
N ASN A 105 9.92 4.97 4.45
CA ASN A 105 9.58 6.21 3.76
C ASN A 105 10.68 6.64 2.77
N ASP A 106 11.93 6.60 3.19
CA ASP A 106 13.07 7.09 2.40
C ASP A 106 13.29 6.32 1.10
N GLN A 107 12.89 5.05 1.06
CA GLN A 107 13.12 4.19 -0.11
C GLN A 107 11.87 3.92 -0.96
N ALA A 108 10.67 4.15 -0.42
CA ALA A 108 9.42 3.73 -1.05
C ALA A 108 9.21 4.35 -2.43
N SER A 109 9.36 5.66 -2.55
CA SER A 109 9.07 6.39 -3.81
C SER A 109 10.03 6.02 -4.93
N ASP A 110 11.33 6.00 -4.66
CA ASP A 110 12.35 5.67 -5.67
C ASP A 110 12.22 4.22 -6.13
N PHE A 111 11.98 3.30 -5.18
CA PHE A 111 11.79 1.89 -5.49
C PHE A 111 10.59 1.68 -6.41
N ILE A 112 9.40 2.20 -6.02
CA ILE A 112 8.18 1.91 -6.76
C ILE A 112 8.15 2.56 -8.13
N THR A 113 8.70 3.77 -8.27
CA THR A 113 8.79 4.46 -9.57
C THR A 113 9.82 3.83 -10.50
N GLY A 114 10.88 3.25 -9.95
CA GLY A 114 11.85 2.48 -10.72
C GLY A 114 11.30 1.14 -11.20
N LYS A 115 10.49 0.47 -10.37
CA LYS A 115 9.91 -0.84 -10.68
C LYS A 115 8.71 -0.74 -11.64
N TYR A 116 7.87 0.25 -11.46
CA TYR A 116 6.63 0.45 -12.23
C TYR A 116 6.62 1.82 -12.90
N SER A 117 6.92 1.86 -14.20
CA SER A 117 6.82 3.07 -15.00
C SER A 117 5.86 2.87 -16.17
N TRP A 118 5.11 3.90 -16.52
CA TRP A 118 4.24 3.87 -17.70
C TRP A 118 5.03 3.66 -18.99
N ASP A 119 6.24 4.21 -19.09
CA ASP A 119 7.10 4.01 -20.25
C ASP A 119 7.44 2.53 -20.44
N SER A 120 7.82 1.84 -19.36
CA SER A 120 8.08 0.40 -19.39
C SER A 120 6.84 -0.41 -19.80
N VAL A 121 5.65 -0.05 -19.29
CA VAL A 121 4.39 -0.72 -19.67
C VAL A 121 4.09 -0.51 -21.14
N VAL A 122 4.27 0.71 -21.65
CA VAL A 122 4.07 1.04 -23.08
C VAL A 122 5.05 0.28 -23.95
N ASP A 123 6.33 0.28 -23.61
CA ASP A 123 7.37 -0.42 -24.39
C ASP A 123 7.11 -1.94 -24.44
N GLN A 124 6.78 -2.56 -23.32
CA GLN A 124 6.41 -3.98 -23.27
C GLN A 124 5.15 -4.28 -24.10
N THR A 125 4.16 -3.40 -24.04
CA THR A 125 2.92 -3.56 -24.82
C THR A 125 3.22 -3.45 -26.32
N LEU A 126 4.02 -2.48 -26.73
CA LEU A 126 4.44 -2.32 -28.14
C LEU A 126 5.24 -3.53 -28.62
N ALA A 127 6.15 -4.05 -27.82
CA ALA A 127 6.92 -5.25 -28.13
C ALA A 127 6.01 -6.46 -28.41
N LEU A 128 4.90 -6.61 -27.66
CA LEU A 128 3.91 -7.65 -27.93
C LEU A 128 3.23 -7.47 -29.30
N TYR A 129 2.91 -6.24 -29.70
CA TYR A 129 2.30 -5.97 -31.01
C TYR A 129 3.28 -6.12 -32.18
N THR A 130 4.54 -5.80 -32.00
CA THR A 130 5.57 -5.89 -33.05
C THR A 130 6.18 -7.29 -33.16
N GLY A 131 5.88 -8.19 -32.22
CA GLY A 131 6.45 -9.53 -32.16
C GLY A 131 7.92 -9.58 -31.73
N GLU A 132 8.45 -8.45 -31.23
CA GLU A 132 9.76 -8.39 -30.57
C GLU A 132 9.65 -9.08 -29.20
N LYS A 133 10.51 -10.08 -28.95
CA LYS A 133 10.57 -10.71 -27.64
C LYS A 133 11.07 -9.66 -26.65
N GLY A 134 10.19 -9.23 -25.77
CA GLY A 134 10.57 -8.38 -24.66
C GLY A 134 11.75 -9.01 -23.91
N CYS A 135 12.77 -8.22 -23.63
CA CYS A 135 13.84 -8.63 -22.71
C CYS A 135 13.20 -8.85 -21.33
N ALA A 136 13.27 -10.10 -20.85
CA ALA A 136 12.90 -10.47 -19.48
C ALA A 136 13.92 -9.92 -18.49
#